data_f0a58ac379827b19a8d0a3f4f9a8f679
#
_entry.id   f0a58ac379827b19a8d0a3f4f9a8f679
#
_cell.length_a   1.000
_cell.length_b   1.000
_cell.length_c   1.000
_cell.angle_alpha   90.00
_cell.angle_beta   90.00
_cell.angle_gamma   90.00
#
_symmetry.space_group_name_H-M   'P 1'
#
loop_
_entity.id
_entity.type
_entity.pdbx_description
1 polymer ?
#
loop_
_entity_poly.entity_id
_entity_poly.type
_entity_poly.pdbx_seq_one_letter_code
_entity_poly.pdbx_strand_id
1 'polypeptide(L)'
;GLRNAHRLLVRQPLRKLTVASTEPQALAAFSDLIAEEVNVKQVELLHADESGYTQKQEVSLNPKAFSPQVRKATSKLFAAVKSGQWELTEAGVRFPGVVVADQAVELSGEAVSVSTKIEVEDPSLVAATLASGAFVILDTALDEELEAEGWARDLIRVVQDERKAADLLVADTIDLTVLVPAAKAAWTERFADLIGAETNAASVSVVGVDGDEVSVELAKSSI
;
A
#
# COMPACT_ATOMS: atom_id res chain seq x y z
N GLY A 1 -6.02 2.66 2.86
CA GLY A 1 -4.64 2.90 2.42
C GLY A 1 -4.25 1.98 1.28
N LEU A 2 -3.20 2.34 0.52
CA LEU A 2 -2.73 1.60 -0.66
C LEU A 2 -2.40 0.13 -0.36
N ARG A 3 -1.78 -0.16 0.78
CA ARG A 3 -1.46 -1.54 1.17
C ARG A 3 -2.70 -2.42 1.27
N ASN A 4 -3.76 -1.93 1.89
CA ASN A 4 -5.00 -2.67 2.04
C ASN A 4 -5.70 -2.89 0.68
N ALA A 5 -5.70 -1.89 -0.18
CA ALA A 5 -6.28 -1.99 -1.52
C ALA A 5 -5.58 -3.07 -2.38
N HIS A 6 -4.30 -3.32 -2.14
CA HIS A 6 -3.48 -4.28 -2.87
C HIS A 6 -3.13 -5.55 -2.06
N ARG A 7 -3.83 -5.80 -0.97
CA ARG A 7 -3.65 -6.98 -0.09
C ARG A 7 -2.23 -7.16 0.45
N LEU A 8 -1.49 -6.07 0.59
CA LEU A 8 -0.15 -6.10 1.15
C LEU A 8 -0.20 -6.13 2.68
N LEU A 9 0.58 -7.00 3.28
CA LEU A 9 0.70 -7.07 4.74
C LEU A 9 1.45 -5.85 5.27
N VAL A 10 0.93 -5.24 6.33
CA VAL A 10 1.54 -4.05 6.96
C VAL A 10 2.94 -4.36 7.49
N ARG A 11 3.17 -5.58 7.97
CA ARG A 11 4.47 -6.04 8.48
C ARG A 11 5.51 -6.34 7.40
N GLN A 12 5.08 -6.53 6.16
CA GLN A 12 6.00 -6.71 5.05
C GLN A 12 6.65 -5.37 4.69
N PRO A 13 7.95 -5.17 4.93
CA PRO A 13 8.61 -3.95 4.49
C PRO A 13 8.67 -3.89 2.98
N LEU A 14 8.51 -2.68 2.45
CA LEU A 14 8.62 -2.39 1.02
C LEU A 14 9.82 -1.48 0.76
N ARG A 15 10.27 -1.42 -0.47
CA ARG A 15 11.50 -0.73 -0.83
C ARG A 15 11.37 0.77 -0.71
N LYS A 16 10.37 1.37 -1.36
CA LYS A 16 10.31 2.82 -1.53
C LYS A 16 8.88 3.35 -1.63
N LEU A 17 8.66 4.49 -1.02
CA LEU A 17 7.53 5.36 -1.26
C LEU A 17 8.02 6.65 -1.89
N THR A 18 7.48 7.01 -3.04
CA THR A 18 7.68 8.33 -3.64
C THR A 18 6.50 9.22 -3.28
N VAL A 19 6.78 10.39 -2.74
CA VAL A 19 5.77 11.42 -2.44
C VAL A 19 6.03 12.62 -3.34
N ALA A 20 5.09 12.92 -4.21
CA ALA A 20 5.14 14.09 -5.07
C ALA A 20 4.18 15.16 -4.55
N SER A 21 4.72 16.31 -4.21
CA SER A 21 4.00 17.42 -3.58
C SER A 21 4.39 18.74 -4.22
N THR A 22 3.53 19.75 -4.06
CA THR A 22 3.86 21.12 -4.45
C THR A 22 4.89 21.76 -3.50
N GLU A 23 5.03 21.23 -2.30
CA GLU A 23 5.97 21.72 -1.27
C GLU A 23 6.76 20.55 -0.66
N PRO A 24 7.64 19.86 -1.42
CA PRO A 24 8.37 18.72 -0.91
C PRO A 24 9.28 19.05 0.27
N GLN A 25 9.78 20.26 0.36
CA GLN A 25 10.64 20.72 1.46
C GLN A 25 9.92 20.70 2.82
N ALA A 26 8.60 20.96 2.83
CA ALA A 26 7.80 20.91 4.06
C ALA A 26 7.71 19.48 4.65
N LEU A 27 7.90 18.47 3.82
CA LEU A 27 7.85 17.05 4.23
C LEU A 27 9.23 16.47 4.56
N ALA A 28 10.31 17.15 4.20
CA ALA A 28 11.67 16.62 4.35
C ALA A 28 12.03 16.27 5.80
N ALA A 29 11.57 17.06 6.77
CA ALA A 29 11.79 16.81 8.19
C ALA A 29 11.03 15.58 8.72
N PHE A 30 10.04 15.11 7.99
CA PHE A 30 9.17 13.98 8.37
C PHE A 30 9.45 12.70 7.58
N SER A 31 10.45 12.68 6.70
CA SER A 31 10.70 11.54 5.82
C SER A 31 10.97 10.24 6.58
N ASP A 32 11.72 10.29 7.68
CA ASP A 32 11.99 9.11 8.52
C ASP A 32 10.71 8.62 9.21
N LEU A 33 9.90 9.53 9.72
CA LEU A 33 8.61 9.20 10.32
C LEU A 33 7.66 8.57 9.29
N ILE A 34 7.60 9.13 8.09
CA ILE A 34 6.79 8.57 7.00
C ILE A 34 7.27 7.16 6.63
N ALA A 35 8.59 6.95 6.52
CA ALA A 35 9.17 5.65 6.23
C ALA A 35 8.79 4.60 7.29
N GLU A 36 8.85 4.96 8.56
CA GLU A 36 8.48 4.10 9.68
C GLU A 36 6.99 3.77 9.67
N GLU A 37 6.13 4.78 9.56
CA GLU A 37 4.66 4.61 9.57
C GLU A 37 4.15 3.80 8.36
N VAL A 38 4.75 3.96 7.21
CA VAL A 38 4.37 3.24 5.98
C VAL A 38 5.11 1.90 5.86
N ASN A 39 6.15 1.68 6.66
CA ASN A 39 7.03 0.51 6.62
C ASN A 39 7.71 0.35 5.24
N VAL A 40 8.41 1.39 4.84
CA VAL A 40 9.25 1.40 3.65
C VAL A 40 10.70 1.71 4.02
N LYS A 41 11.64 1.22 3.22
CA LYS A 41 13.08 1.46 3.46
C LYS A 41 13.51 2.87 3.09
N GLN A 42 12.83 3.49 2.13
CA GLN A 42 13.19 4.79 1.60
C GLN A 42 11.94 5.61 1.28
N VAL A 43 12.00 6.90 1.57
CA VAL A 43 11.03 7.89 1.11
C VAL A 43 11.74 8.87 0.19
N GLU A 44 11.25 8.97 -1.04
CA GLU A 44 11.72 9.95 -2.02
C GLU A 44 10.69 11.08 -2.11
N LEU A 45 11.15 12.31 -1.96
CA LEU A 45 10.32 13.51 -2.04
C LEU A 45 10.61 14.24 -3.34
N LEU A 46 9.56 14.44 -4.16
CA LEU A 46 9.65 15.10 -5.44
C LEU A 46 8.67 16.27 -5.52
N HIS A 47 9.00 17.25 -6.35
CA HIS A 47 8.02 18.25 -6.75
C HIS A 47 7.05 17.64 -7.75
N ALA A 48 5.74 17.83 -7.54
CA ALA A 48 4.69 17.20 -8.36
C ALA A 48 4.84 17.51 -9.86
N ASP A 49 5.21 18.74 -10.21
CA ASP A 49 5.37 19.17 -11.60
C ASP A 49 6.67 18.65 -12.25
N GLU A 50 7.64 18.21 -11.45
CA GLU A 50 8.97 17.75 -11.89
C GLU A 50 9.16 16.24 -11.71
N SER A 51 8.11 15.52 -11.30
CA SER A 51 8.18 14.11 -10.98
C SER A 51 8.44 13.19 -12.18
N GLY A 52 8.13 13.64 -13.40
CA GLY A 52 8.17 12.83 -14.62
C GLY A 52 6.97 11.89 -14.78
N TYR A 53 6.07 11.83 -13.83
CA TYR A 53 4.84 11.05 -13.91
C TYR A 53 3.71 11.84 -14.57
N THR A 54 2.95 11.18 -15.44
CA THR A 54 1.81 11.78 -16.14
C THR A 54 0.55 11.62 -15.30
N GLN A 55 -0.16 12.72 -15.08
CA GLN A 55 -1.49 12.71 -14.49
C GLN A 55 -2.54 12.61 -15.58
N LYS A 56 -3.49 11.70 -15.42
CA LYS A 56 -4.60 11.49 -16.34
C LYS A 56 -5.91 11.62 -15.57
N GLN A 57 -6.86 12.33 -16.16
CA GLN A 57 -8.21 12.40 -15.63
C GLN A 57 -9.04 11.22 -16.14
N GLU A 58 -9.78 10.62 -15.25
CA GLU A 58 -10.74 9.56 -15.56
C GLU A 58 -12.14 9.97 -15.17
N VAL A 59 -13.07 9.64 -16.04
CA VAL A 59 -14.50 9.87 -15.84
C VAL A 59 -15.17 8.55 -15.50
N SER A 60 -15.94 8.54 -14.43
CA SER A 60 -16.79 7.42 -14.04
C SER A 60 -18.27 7.84 -14.07
N LEU A 61 -19.10 6.97 -14.61
CA LEU A 61 -20.54 7.20 -14.78
C LEU A 61 -21.33 6.43 -13.72
N ASN A 62 -22.39 7.07 -13.21
CA ASN A 62 -23.37 6.43 -12.35
C ASN A 62 -24.76 6.43 -13.03
N PRO A 63 -25.09 5.37 -13.81
CA PRO A 63 -26.36 5.32 -14.55
C PRO A 63 -27.60 5.38 -13.68
N LYS A 64 -27.51 5.06 -12.40
CA LYS A 64 -28.62 5.14 -11.45
C LYS A 64 -29.10 6.57 -11.25
N ALA A 65 -28.19 7.53 -11.39
CA ALA A 65 -28.48 8.96 -11.26
C ALA A 65 -28.86 9.65 -12.60
N PHE A 66 -28.93 8.90 -13.70
CA PHE A 66 -29.33 9.46 -15.00
C PHE A 66 -30.82 9.76 -15.07
N SER A 67 -31.17 10.87 -15.73
CA SER A 67 -32.56 11.12 -16.11
C SER A 67 -33.08 10.03 -17.07
N PRO A 68 -34.37 9.81 -17.16
CA PRO A 68 -34.93 8.82 -18.09
C PRO A 68 -34.51 8.99 -19.56
N GLN A 69 -34.32 10.24 -19.98
CA GLN A 69 -33.88 10.56 -21.34
C GLN A 69 -32.42 10.23 -21.56
N VAL A 70 -31.55 10.58 -20.63
CA VAL A 70 -30.11 10.27 -20.68
C VAL A 70 -29.84 8.77 -20.57
N ARG A 71 -30.69 8.08 -19.79
CA ARG A 71 -30.54 6.61 -19.60
C ARG A 71 -30.64 5.82 -20.90
N LYS A 72 -31.38 6.34 -21.91
CA LYS A 72 -31.44 5.75 -23.25
C LYS A 72 -30.10 5.80 -24.01
N ALA A 73 -29.23 6.73 -23.64
CA ALA A 73 -27.91 6.92 -24.24
C ALA A 73 -26.76 6.30 -23.44
N THR A 74 -27.05 5.48 -22.43
CA THR A 74 -26.05 4.93 -21.50
C THR A 74 -24.89 4.23 -22.22
N SER A 75 -25.20 3.39 -23.21
CA SER A 75 -24.14 2.67 -23.98
C SER A 75 -23.24 3.64 -24.75
N LYS A 76 -23.81 4.72 -25.30
CA LYS A 76 -23.04 5.74 -26.02
C LYS A 76 -22.16 6.55 -25.07
N LEU A 77 -22.64 6.83 -23.86
CA LEU A 77 -21.89 7.53 -22.84
C LEU A 77 -20.68 6.68 -22.35
N PHE A 78 -20.87 5.40 -22.10
CA PHE A 78 -19.77 4.52 -21.76
C PHE A 78 -18.74 4.40 -22.89
N ALA A 79 -19.18 4.32 -24.13
CA ALA A 79 -18.29 4.32 -25.28
C ALA A 79 -17.48 5.64 -25.40
N ALA A 80 -18.13 6.78 -25.14
CA ALA A 80 -17.47 8.09 -25.13
C ALA A 80 -16.43 8.22 -24.01
N VAL A 81 -16.73 7.70 -22.82
CA VAL A 81 -15.75 7.64 -21.71
C VAL A 81 -14.54 6.79 -22.12
N LYS A 82 -14.76 5.61 -22.68
CA LYS A 82 -13.69 4.71 -23.10
C LYS A 82 -12.81 5.30 -24.21
N SER A 83 -13.39 6.04 -25.13
CA SER A 83 -12.67 6.66 -26.26
C SER A 83 -12.08 8.05 -25.92
N GLY A 84 -12.33 8.57 -24.72
CA GLY A 84 -11.86 9.89 -24.31
C GLY A 84 -12.61 11.06 -24.95
N GLN A 85 -13.79 10.82 -25.54
CA GLN A 85 -14.61 11.85 -26.21
C GLN A 85 -15.52 12.58 -25.22
N TRP A 86 -14.92 13.29 -24.32
CA TRP A 86 -15.58 14.08 -23.31
C TRP A 86 -14.75 15.33 -22.95
N GLU A 87 -15.43 16.33 -22.41
CA GLU A 87 -14.85 17.61 -22.01
C GLU A 87 -15.26 17.94 -20.57
N LEU A 88 -14.34 18.49 -19.80
CA LEU A 88 -14.67 19.05 -18.48
C LEU A 88 -15.36 20.38 -18.63
N THR A 89 -16.41 20.60 -17.85
CA THR A 89 -17.12 21.87 -17.73
C THR A 89 -17.17 22.33 -16.28
N GLU A 90 -17.59 23.57 -16.03
CA GLU A 90 -17.77 24.06 -14.66
C GLU A 90 -18.80 23.23 -13.87
N ALA A 91 -19.80 22.69 -14.56
CA ALA A 91 -20.88 21.91 -13.94
C ALA A 91 -20.56 20.41 -13.81
N GLY A 92 -19.66 19.88 -14.66
CA GLY A 92 -19.35 18.45 -14.69
C GLY A 92 -18.63 18.02 -15.96
N VAL A 93 -19.24 17.11 -16.71
CA VAL A 93 -18.65 16.53 -17.93
C VAL A 93 -19.65 16.59 -19.08
N ARG A 94 -19.20 17.13 -20.20
CA ARG A 94 -19.93 17.20 -21.45
C ARG A 94 -19.46 16.14 -22.43
N PHE A 95 -20.41 15.54 -23.13
CA PHE A 95 -20.16 14.52 -24.15
C PHE A 95 -20.60 15.03 -25.53
N PRO A 96 -19.71 15.71 -26.29
CA PRO A 96 -20.09 16.36 -27.55
C PRO A 96 -20.68 15.41 -28.60
N GLY A 97 -20.21 14.15 -28.61
CA GLY A 97 -20.66 13.12 -29.55
C GLY A 97 -21.93 12.37 -29.14
N VAL A 98 -22.48 12.65 -27.97
CA VAL A 98 -23.70 12.01 -27.47
C VAL A 98 -24.80 13.06 -27.40
N VAL A 99 -25.80 12.95 -28.28
CA VAL A 99 -26.90 13.93 -28.41
C VAL A 99 -28.21 13.32 -27.93
N VAL A 100 -28.88 14.02 -27.04
CA VAL A 100 -30.22 13.71 -26.54
C VAL A 100 -31.08 14.98 -26.63
N ALA A 101 -32.26 14.89 -27.25
CA ALA A 101 -33.16 16.04 -27.46
C ALA A 101 -32.43 17.23 -28.12
N ASP A 102 -31.66 16.96 -29.18
CA ASP A 102 -30.93 17.95 -29.98
C ASP A 102 -29.82 18.72 -29.23
N GLN A 103 -29.44 18.23 -28.08
CA GLN A 103 -28.33 18.81 -27.29
C GLN A 103 -27.31 17.74 -26.89
N ALA A 104 -26.02 18.14 -26.85
CA ALA A 104 -24.99 17.30 -26.29
C ALA A 104 -25.26 17.03 -24.80
N VAL A 105 -25.07 15.80 -24.38
CA VAL A 105 -25.30 15.40 -23.00
C VAL A 105 -24.22 16.04 -22.10
N GLU A 106 -24.67 16.68 -21.04
CA GLU A 106 -23.82 17.16 -19.95
C GLU A 106 -24.27 16.51 -18.64
N LEU A 107 -23.35 15.87 -17.94
CA LEU A 107 -23.62 15.21 -16.67
C LEU A 107 -22.95 15.98 -15.53
N SER A 108 -23.64 16.02 -14.40
CA SER A 108 -23.18 16.69 -13.19
C SER A 108 -23.64 15.97 -11.93
N GLY A 109 -23.15 16.37 -10.78
CA GLY A 109 -23.53 15.82 -9.49
C GLY A 109 -23.26 14.32 -9.39
N GLU A 110 -24.23 13.57 -8.90
CA GLU A 110 -24.10 12.13 -8.67
C GLU A 110 -24.02 11.28 -9.95
N ALA A 111 -24.35 11.86 -11.10
CA ALA A 111 -24.37 11.14 -12.38
C ALA A 111 -22.97 10.87 -12.93
N VAL A 112 -21.99 11.67 -12.54
CA VAL A 112 -20.62 11.60 -13.04
C VAL A 112 -19.63 11.96 -11.95
N SER A 113 -18.47 11.30 -11.94
CA SER A 113 -17.34 11.68 -11.12
C SER A 113 -16.09 11.76 -11.97
N VAL A 114 -15.21 12.69 -11.62
CA VAL A 114 -13.91 12.89 -12.25
C VAL A 114 -12.84 12.64 -11.21
N SER A 115 -11.92 11.75 -11.49
CA SER A 115 -10.78 11.47 -10.65
C SER A 115 -9.48 11.66 -11.44
N THR A 116 -8.41 12.00 -10.72
CA THR A 116 -7.07 12.06 -11.31
C THR A 116 -6.35 10.76 -11.00
N LYS A 117 -5.81 10.12 -12.02
CA LYS A 117 -4.94 8.96 -11.89
C LYS A 117 -3.53 9.30 -12.35
N ILE A 118 -2.56 8.65 -11.71
CA ILE A 118 -1.17 8.70 -12.11
C ILE A 118 -0.90 7.50 -13.01
N GLU A 119 -0.36 7.74 -14.19
CA GLU A 119 0.06 6.67 -15.09
C GLU A 119 1.37 6.07 -14.61
N VAL A 120 1.36 4.78 -14.33
CA VAL A 120 2.54 3.98 -14.02
C VAL A 120 2.61 2.80 -14.98
N GLU A 121 3.74 2.63 -15.64
CA GLU A 121 3.94 1.55 -16.61
C GLU A 121 4.31 0.23 -15.93
N ASP A 122 5.08 0.31 -14.84
CA ASP A 122 5.51 -0.85 -14.07
C ASP A 122 4.35 -1.36 -13.19
N PRO A 123 3.90 -2.62 -13.37
CA PRO A 123 2.80 -3.17 -12.58
C PRO A 123 3.12 -3.32 -11.08
N SER A 124 4.40 -3.28 -10.68
CA SER A 124 4.80 -3.29 -9.27
C SER A 124 4.66 -1.93 -8.59
N LEU A 125 4.49 -0.86 -9.36
CA LEU A 125 4.27 0.48 -8.83
C LEU A 125 2.77 0.73 -8.68
N VAL A 126 2.38 1.22 -7.51
CA VAL A 126 1.00 1.52 -7.18
C VAL A 126 0.89 2.99 -6.80
N ALA A 127 0.04 3.71 -7.51
CA ALA A 127 -0.13 5.14 -7.31
C ALA A 127 -1.47 5.48 -6.66
N ALA A 128 -1.50 6.54 -5.88
CA ALA A 128 -2.72 7.17 -5.38
C ALA A 128 -2.58 8.68 -5.34
N THR A 129 -3.65 9.36 -5.70
CA THR A 129 -3.75 10.81 -5.56
C THR A 129 -4.19 11.18 -4.15
N LEU A 130 -3.67 12.27 -3.66
CA LEU A 130 -4.03 12.89 -2.40
C LEU A 130 -4.78 14.19 -2.65
N ALA A 131 -5.34 14.76 -1.59
CA ALA A 131 -5.91 16.10 -1.65
C ALA A 131 -4.82 17.10 -2.08
N SER A 132 -5.20 18.24 -2.64
CA SER A 132 -4.28 19.32 -3.09
C SER A 132 -3.36 18.99 -4.27
N GLY A 133 -3.64 17.95 -5.06
CA GLY A 133 -2.85 17.60 -6.25
C GLY A 133 -1.55 16.86 -5.95
N ALA A 134 -1.26 16.54 -4.69
CA ALA A 134 -0.19 15.64 -4.32
C ALA A 134 -0.54 14.20 -4.68
N PHE A 135 0.47 13.37 -4.88
CA PHE A 135 0.29 11.95 -5.10
C PHE A 135 1.44 11.13 -4.51
N VAL A 136 1.20 9.85 -4.34
CA VAL A 136 2.18 8.91 -3.84
C VAL A 136 2.31 7.73 -4.77
N ILE A 137 3.51 7.16 -4.85
CA ILE A 137 3.80 5.95 -5.59
C ILE A 137 4.52 4.98 -4.67
N LEU A 138 3.93 3.81 -4.49
CA LEU A 138 4.47 2.75 -3.65
C LEU A 138 5.10 1.68 -4.54
N ASP A 139 6.38 1.39 -4.32
CA ASP A 139 7.06 0.26 -4.95
C ASP A 139 6.72 -1.01 -4.18
N THR A 140 5.95 -1.90 -4.80
CA THR A 140 5.51 -3.16 -4.21
C THR A 140 6.35 -4.36 -4.61
N ALA A 141 7.40 -4.17 -5.42
CA ALA A 141 8.31 -5.24 -5.79
C ALA A 141 9.04 -5.78 -4.56
N LEU A 142 9.04 -7.09 -4.40
CA LEU A 142 9.75 -7.77 -3.33
C LEU A 142 11.01 -8.45 -3.88
N ASP A 143 12.09 -8.37 -3.12
CA ASP A 143 13.27 -9.19 -3.30
C ASP A 143 13.41 -10.16 -2.12
N GLU A 144 14.37 -11.05 -2.19
CA GLU A 144 14.59 -12.06 -1.14
C GLU A 144 14.88 -11.42 0.23
N GLU A 145 15.61 -10.31 0.26
CA GLU A 145 15.92 -9.60 1.50
C GLU A 145 14.65 -9.02 2.16
N LEU A 146 13.80 -8.37 1.38
CA LEU A 146 12.52 -7.85 1.88
C LEU A 146 11.57 -8.96 2.33
N GLU A 147 11.51 -10.06 1.59
CA GLU A 147 10.70 -11.22 1.97
C GLU A 147 11.21 -11.87 3.26
N ALA A 148 12.53 -12.00 3.40
CA ALA A 148 13.16 -12.54 4.61
C ALA A 148 12.90 -11.66 5.85
N GLU A 149 12.97 -10.34 5.69
CA GLU A 149 12.62 -9.42 6.77
C GLU A 149 11.13 -9.49 7.13
N GLY A 150 10.26 -9.59 6.12
CA GLY A 150 8.82 -9.81 6.34
C GLY A 150 8.54 -11.07 7.14
N TRP A 151 9.22 -12.16 6.82
CA TRP A 151 9.19 -13.40 7.57
C TRP A 151 9.61 -13.20 9.04
N ALA A 152 10.73 -12.50 9.27
CA ALA A 152 11.21 -12.20 10.62
C ALA A 152 10.23 -11.34 11.42
N ARG A 153 9.56 -10.37 10.79
CA ARG A 153 8.53 -9.54 11.43
C ARG A 153 7.31 -10.38 11.84
N ASP A 154 6.91 -11.35 11.04
CA ASP A 154 5.84 -12.28 11.39
C ASP A 154 6.23 -13.17 12.58
N LEU A 155 7.48 -13.67 12.61
CA LEU A 155 8.00 -14.43 13.77
C LEU A 155 8.02 -13.61 15.05
N ILE A 156 8.46 -12.36 14.98
CA ILE A 156 8.46 -11.45 16.13
C ILE A 156 7.05 -11.34 16.71
N ARG A 157 6.04 -11.23 15.87
CA ARG A 157 4.65 -11.21 16.32
C ARG A 157 4.25 -12.51 17.02
N VAL A 158 4.60 -13.66 16.45
CA VAL A 158 4.32 -14.96 17.08
C VAL A 158 4.95 -15.03 18.47
N VAL A 159 6.20 -14.62 18.60
CA VAL A 159 6.89 -14.60 19.90
C VAL A 159 6.21 -13.64 20.89
N GLN A 160 5.81 -12.46 20.45
CA GLN A 160 5.11 -11.49 21.30
C GLN A 160 3.75 -12.03 21.78
N ASP A 161 3.03 -12.75 20.92
CA ASP A 161 1.78 -13.38 21.31
C ASP A 161 2.01 -14.50 22.35
N GLU A 162 3.06 -15.31 22.20
CA GLU A 162 3.44 -16.33 23.16
C GLU A 162 3.93 -15.75 24.49
N ARG A 163 4.65 -14.63 24.46
CA ARG A 163 5.02 -13.89 25.67
C ARG A 163 3.80 -13.47 26.46
N LYS A 164 2.78 -12.94 25.77
CA LYS A 164 1.50 -12.57 26.41
C LYS A 164 0.78 -13.77 26.98
N ALA A 165 0.73 -14.87 26.23
CA ALA A 165 0.11 -16.11 26.71
C ALA A 165 0.79 -16.70 27.95
N ALA A 166 2.09 -16.45 28.11
CA ALA A 166 2.90 -16.87 29.25
C ALA A 166 2.89 -15.83 30.40
N ASP A 167 2.07 -14.78 30.32
CA ASP A 167 1.99 -13.69 31.30
C ASP A 167 3.34 -13.01 31.61
N LEU A 168 4.24 -12.94 30.61
CA LEU A 168 5.53 -12.29 30.77
C LEU A 168 5.39 -10.76 30.66
N LEU A 169 6.15 -10.06 31.48
CA LEU A 169 6.25 -8.61 31.43
C LEU A 169 7.14 -8.16 30.28
N VAL A 170 6.95 -6.93 29.81
CA VAL A 170 7.77 -6.34 28.76
C VAL A 170 9.28 -6.37 29.11
N ALA A 171 9.59 -6.13 30.38
CA ALA A 171 10.96 -6.13 30.87
C ALA A 171 11.58 -7.52 31.09
N ASP A 172 10.77 -8.59 31.08
CA ASP A 172 11.27 -9.94 31.26
C ASP A 172 12.13 -10.36 30.06
N THR A 173 13.34 -10.80 30.33
CA THR A 173 14.24 -11.37 29.31
C THR A 173 13.96 -12.85 29.16
N ILE A 174 14.00 -13.34 27.91
CA ILE A 174 13.72 -14.74 27.58
C ILE A 174 14.88 -15.42 26.87
N ASP A 175 14.94 -16.72 27.00
CA ASP A 175 15.68 -17.61 26.09
C ASP A 175 14.67 -18.17 25.11
N LEU A 176 14.92 -17.93 23.83
CA LEU A 176 13.98 -18.20 22.74
C LEU A 176 14.50 -19.30 21.81
N THR A 177 13.65 -20.27 21.51
CA THR A 177 13.85 -21.22 20.43
C THR A 177 12.70 -21.08 19.44
N VAL A 178 13.02 -20.84 18.17
CA VAL A 178 12.05 -20.79 17.08
C VAL A 178 12.18 -22.04 16.23
N LEU A 179 11.08 -22.75 16.04
CA LEU A 179 10.98 -23.95 15.19
C LEU A 179 10.27 -23.53 13.91
N VAL A 180 11.00 -23.55 12.81
CA VAL A 180 10.55 -23.00 11.52
C VAL A 180 10.69 -24.06 10.43
N PRO A 181 9.94 -23.97 9.33
CA PRO A 181 10.18 -24.84 8.18
C PRO A 181 11.64 -24.77 7.75
N ALA A 182 12.22 -25.89 7.41
CA ALA A 182 13.64 -25.99 7.06
C ALA A 182 14.06 -24.99 5.95
N ALA A 183 13.18 -24.76 4.98
CA ALA A 183 13.39 -23.79 3.91
C ALA A 183 13.48 -22.32 4.39
N LYS A 184 12.98 -22.03 5.59
CA LYS A 184 12.99 -20.67 6.19
C LYS A 184 14.06 -20.49 7.27
N ALA A 185 14.79 -21.54 7.61
CA ALA A 185 15.80 -21.48 8.68
C ALA A 185 16.90 -20.45 8.38
N ALA A 186 17.41 -20.40 7.15
CA ALA A 186 18.44 -19.43 6.75
C ALA A 186 17.95 -17.98 6.84
N TRP A 187 16.72 -17.71 6.46
CA TRP A 187 16.11 -16.37 6.62
C TRP A 187 15.96 -15.99 8.09
N THR A 188 15.56 -16.96 8.91
CA THR A 188 15.38 -16.75 10.36
C THR A 188 16.72 -16.45 11.03
N GLU A 189 17.77 -17.19 10.69
CA GLU A 189 19.13 -16.95 11.21
C GLU A 189 19.68 -15.59 10.79
N ARG A 190 19.42 -15.16 9.55
CA ARG A 190 19.82 -13.85 9.05
C ARG A 190 19.28 -12.70 9.91
N PHE A 191 18.08 -12.84 10.45
CA PHE A 191 17.41 -11.83 11.28
C PHE A 191 17.34 -12.21 12.78
N ALA A 192 18.17 -13.16 13.22
CA ALA A 192 18.16 -13.60 14.62
C ALA A 192 18.43 -12.45 15.61
N ASP A 193 19.33 -11.53 15.27
CA ASP A 193 19.65 -10.36 16.10
C ASP A 193 18.44 -9.41 16.20
N LEU A 194 17.75 -9.17 15.09
CA LEU A 194 16.53 -8.37 15.07
C LEU A 194 15.43 -9.01 15.92
N ILE A 195 15.21 -10.32 15.74
CA ILE A 195 14.22 -11.08 16.50
C ILE A 195 14.55 -10.99 18.01
N GLY A 196 15.79 -11.18 18.38
CA GLY A 196 16.23 -11.08 19.76
C GLY A 196 16.00 -9.69 20.36
N ALA A 197 16.39 -8.65 19.65
CA ALA A 197 16.23 -7.26 20.11
C ALA A 197 14.75 -6.88 20.29
N GLU A 198 13.91 -7.21 19.32
CA GLU A 198 12.47 -6.85 19.30
C GLU A 198 11.64 -7.69 20.30
N THR A 199 12.14 -8.84 20.73
CA THR A 199 11.43 -9.73 21.66
C THR A 199 12.06 -9.77 23.05
N ASN A 200 13.09 -8.98 23.31
CA ASN A 200 13.88 -8.97 24.55
C ASN A 200 14.39 -10.38 24.88
N ALA A 201 14.99 -11.06 23.91
CA ALA A 201 15.59 -12.37 24.08
C ALA A 201 17.10 -12.25 24.34
N ALA A 202 17.59 -12.90 25.38
CA ALA A 202 19.02 -13.02 25.67
C ALA A 202 19.69 -14.00 24.71
N SER A 203 18.96 -15.02 24.27
CA SER A 203 19.41 -15.98 23.28
C SER A 203 18.29 -16.33 22.29
N VAL A 204 18.67 -16.57 21.03
CA VAL A 204 17.77 -17.01 19.96
C VAL A 204 18.37 -18.24 19.31
N SER A 205 17.68 -19.38 19.42
CA SER A 205 18.05 -20.60 18.73
C SER A 205 17.07 -20.86 17.60
N VAL A 206 17.59 -21.16 16.42
CA VAL A 206 16.79 -21.45 15.23
C VAL A 206 16.88 -22.93 14.90
N VAL A 207 15.74 -23.62 14.83
CA VAL A 207 15.67 -25.04 14.49
C VAL A 207 14.79 -25.22 13.26
N GLY A 208 15.37 -25.79 12.21
CA GLY A 208 14.62 -26.19 11.02
C GLY A 208 13.87 -27.50 11.29
N VAL A 209 12.59 -27.52 10.98
CA VAL A 209 11.72 -28.70 11.16
C VAL A 209 11.02 -29.06 9.85
N ASP A 210 10.53 -30.28 9.77
CA ASP A 210 9.69 -30.72 8.65
C ASP A 210 8.30 -30.09 8.78
N GLY A 211 7.68 -29.80 7.63
CA GLY A 211 6.33 -29.19 7.56
C GLY A 211 6.38 -27.68 7.38
N ASP A 212 5.19 -27.07 7.41
CA ASP A 212 4.98 -25.65 7.12
C ASP A 212 4.62 -24.83 8.36
N GLU A 213 4.50 -25.48 9.51
CA GLU A 213 4.10 -24.80 10.74
C GLU A 213 5.29 -24.17 11.47
N VAL A 214 5.00 -23.06 12.14
CA VAL A 214 5.91 -22.34 13.01
C VAL A 214 5.47 -22.52 14.46
N SER A 215 6.41 -22.84 15.33
CA SER A 215 6.20 -22.81 16.77
C SER A 215 7.38 -22.17 17.48
N VAL A 216 7.15 -21.68 18.69
CA VAL A 216 8.17 -21.08 19.51
C VAL A 216 8.15 -21.67 20.91
N GLU A 217 9.34 -21.82 21.49
CA GLU A 217 9.53 -22.19 22.88
C GLU A 217 10.28 -21.06 23.56
N LEU A 218 9.75 -20.62 24.68
CA LEU A 218 10.39 -19.56 25.44
C LEU A 218 10.42 -19.90 26.92
N ALA A 219 11.50 -19.49 27.57
CA ALA A 219 11.69 -19.58 28.99
C ALA A 219 12.24 -18.25 29.53
N LYS A 220 11.81 -17.86 30.72
CA LYS A 220 12.39 -16.68 31.37
C LYS A 220 13.88 -16.90 31.60
N SER A 221 14.71 -15.97 31.13
CA SER A 221 16.15 -16.07 31.31
C SER A 221 16.53 -15.94 32.78
N SER A 222 17.54 -16.70 33.19
CA SER A 222 18.06 -16.73 34.56
C SER A 222 19.13 -15.66 34.85
N ILE A 223 19.42 -14.74 33.87
CA ILE A 223 20.48 -13.73 33.98
C ILE A 223 19.87 -12.41 34.49
#